data_8cd634b344af7d7c7aef37d1cc138708
#
_entry.id   8cd634b344af7d7c7aef37d1cc138708
#
_cell.length_a   1.000
_cell.length_b   1.000
_cell.length_c   1.000
_cell.angle_alpha   90.00
_cell.angle_beta   90.00
_cell.angle_gamma   90.00
#
_symmetry.space_group_name_H-M   'P 1'
#
loop_
_entity.id
_entity.type
_entity.pdbx_description
1 polymer ?
#
loop_
_entity_poly.entity_id
_entity_poly.type
_entity_poly.pdbx_seq_one_letter_code
_entity_poly.pdbx_strand_id
1 'polypeptide(L)'
;MSRKPVPPLTPGWVLADGSPVFHRFCLDAGADADAMVHVHGFGISGTYLEPTAALLAPHYRTFVPDLPGMGRSIRPERGLDLPGLANALMAYCDSVEVERPILVGSSLGCPIIVEVATAFPYRIKRAVLVSPAGGPNNQPLWRAIGQMAMDGLREPPSMLPIATRDYLRFGALRSLSLFRAMTRYPTLERLYNLIVPTLVIVGLRDPLVKIANAPRFAGLPHVDAVTIPGAHALHYSNPQMIAELIQAQVAGEPLVTQTGRRSVVGLVSVKPR
;
A
#
# COMPACT_ATOMS: atom_id res chain seq x y z
N MET A 1 4.91 -27.47 -6.55
CA MET A 1 4.79 -27.16 -5.12
C MET A 1 3.33 -27.13 -4.73
N SER A 2 2.91 -27.86 -3.68
CA SER A 2 1.55 -27.78 -3.16
C SER A 2 1.29 -26.38 -2.64
N ARG A 3 0.22 -25.72 -3.12
CA ARG A 3 -0.19 -24.40 -2.59
C ARG A 3 -0.61 -24.58 -1.12
N LYS A 4 0.03 -23.86 -0.21
CA LYS A 4 -0.44 -23.80 1.17
C LYS A 4 -1.86 -23.26 1.19
N PRO A 5 -2.75 -23.75 2.07
CA PRO A 5 -4.08 -23.18 2.21
C PRO A 5 -3.96 -21.71 2.61
N VAL A 6 -4.87 -20.88 2.09
CA VAL A 6 -4.95 -19.46 2.43
C VAL A 6 -5.64 -19.31 3.78
N PRO A 7 -4.94 -18.90 4.85
CA PRO A 7 -5.55 -18.73 6.15
C PRO A 7 -6.43 -17.48 6.21
N PRO A 8 -7.50 -17.49 7.00
CA PRO A 8 -8.25 -16.28 7.27
C PRO A 8 -7.42 -15.32 8.15
N LEU A 9 -7.57 -14.01 7.93
CA LEU A 9 -7.00 -13.02 8.82
C LEU A 9 -7.89 -12.86 10.07
N THR A 10 -7.29 -12.89 11.24
CA THR A 10 -7.98 -12.71 12.52
C THR A 10 -8.18 -11.22 12.81
N PRO A 11 -9.42 -10.75 13.09
CA PRO A 11 -9.64 -9.38 13.51
C PRO A 11 -9.26 -9.18 14.98
N GLY A 12 -8.69 -8.01 15.32
CA GLY A 12 -8.30 -7.67 16.68
C GLY A 12 -8.18 -6.16 16.90
N TRP A 13 -7.85 -5.81 18.12
CA TRP A 13 -7.56 -4.45 18.56
C TRP A 13 -6.23 -4.42 19.29
N VAL A 14 -5.47 -3.34 19.06
CA VAL A 14 -4.22 -3.08 19.78
C VAL A 14 -4.16 -1.61 20.18
N LEU A 15 -3.49 -1.31 21.29
CA LEU A 15 -3.20 0.06 21.70
C LEU A 15 -1.86 0.48 21.10
N ALA A 16 -1.89 1.43 20.18
CA ALA A 16 -0.71 2.03 19.56
C ALA A 16 -0.59 3.48 20.05
N ASP A 17 0.42 3.78 20.83
CA ASP A 17 0.63 5.08 21.49
C ASP A 17 -0.65 5.61 22.18
N GLY A 18 -1.28 4.73 22.98
CA GLY A 18 -2.53 5.04 23.71
C GLY A 18 -3.79 5.11 22.84
N SER A 19 -3.71 4.95 21.53
CA SER A 19 -4.85 5.00 20.62
C SER A 19 -5.26 3.60 20.18
N PRO A 20 -6.54 3.21 20.33
CA PRO A 20 -7.03 1.91 19.85
C PRO A 20 -7.02 1.84 18.31
N VAL A 21 -6.27 0.89 17.79
CA VAL A 21 -6.15 0.57 16.37
C VAL A 21 -6.80 -0.78 16.10
N PHE A 22 -7.77 -0.81 15.20
CA PHE A 22 -8.31 -2.06 14.67
C PHE A 22 -7.38 -2.63 13.62
N HIS A 23 -7.10 -3.92 13.68
CA HIS A 23 -6.29 -4.60 12.67
C HIS A 23 -6.84 -5.98 12.35
N ARG A 24 -6.32 -6.56 11.28
CA ARG A 24 -6.47 -7.96 10.92
C ARG A 24 -5.09 -8.53 10.81
N PHE A 25 -4.87 -9.76 11.30
CA PHE A 25 -3.54 -10.34 11.31
C PHE A 25 -3.56 -11.85 11.13
N CYS A 26 -2.43 -12.40 10.72
CA CYS A 26 -2.15 -13.84 10.69
C CYS A 26 -0.69 -14.08 11.06
N LEU A 27 -0.45 -15.00 11.98
CA LEU A 27 0.87 -15.35 12.49
C LEU A 27 1.29 -16.79 12.11
N ASP A 28 0.53 -17.46 11.25
CA ASP A 28 0.72 -18.88 10.89
C ASP A 28 2.05 -19.18 10.20
N ALA A 29 2.73 -18.16 9.68
CA ALA A 29 4.06 -18.30 9.10
C ALA A 29 5.17 -18.62 10.13
N GLY A 30 4.87 -18.48 11.42
CA GLY A 30 5.81 -18.67 12.53
C GLY A 30 6.53 -17.40 12.98
N ALA A 31 7.10 -17.46 14.18
CA ALA A 31 7.71 -16.29 14.84
C ALA A 31 8.93 -15.74 14.07
N ASP A 32 9.70 -16.60 13.43
CA ASP A 32 10.93 -16.22 12.71
C ASP A 32 10.66 -15.68 11.30
N ALA A 33 9.41 -15.78 10.83
CA ALA A 33 9.05 -15.24 9.52
C ALA A 33 9.08 -13.71 9.50
N ASP A 34 9.49 -13.14 8.38
CA ASP A 34 9.42 -11.69 8.16
C ASP A 34 7.99 -11.18 8.40
N ALA A 35 7.90 -9.99 9.01
CA ALA A 35 6.62 -9.32 9.20
C ALA A 35 6.29 -8.42 8.02
N MET A 36 5.04 -8.47 7.58
CA MET A 36 4.50 -7.67 6.50
C MET A 36 3.31 -6.85 6.99
N VAL A 37 3.39 -5.52 6.85
CA VAL A 37 2.34 -4.59 7.29
C VAL A 37 1.75 -3.91 6.08
N HIS A 38 0.44 -4.11 5.86
CA HIS A 38 -0.31 -3.57 4.73
C HIS A 38 -0.99 -2.26 5.11
N VAL A 39 -0.72 -1.20 4.35
CA VAL A 39 -1.19 0.17 4.61
C VAL A 39 -2.16 0.60 3.54
N HIS A 40 -3.41 0.81 3.92
CA HIS A 40 -4.52 1.09 2.99
C HIS A 40 -4.53 2.53 2.44
N GLY A 41 -5.41 2.76 1.46
CA GLY A 41 -5.62 4.03 0.78
C GLY A 41 -6.49 5.01 1.55
N PHE A 42 -6.74 6.15 0.91
CA PHE A 42 -7.49 7.28 1.43
C PHE A 42 -8.96 6.93 1.66
N GLY A 43 -9.44 7.19 2.88
CA GLY A 43 -10.87 7.11 3.23
C GLY A 43 -11.48 5.70 3.26
N ILE A 44 -10.68 4.67 3.04
CA ILE A 44 -11.11 3.26 3.03
C ILE A 44 -10.38 2.51 4.15
N SER A 45 -10.91 1.36 4.56
CA SER A 45 -10.28 0.47 5.56
C SER A 45 -9.32 -0.53 4.92
N GLY A 46 -8.57 -1.26 5.75
CA GLY A 46 -7.72 -2.37 5.28
C GLY A 46 -8.48 -3.54 4.64
N THR A 47 -9.81 -3.57 4.69
CA THR A 47 -10.63 -4.67 4.17
C THR A 47 -10.33 -5.01 2.70
N TYR A 48 -10.08 -4.03 1.84
CA TYR A 48 -9.80 -4.30 0.42
C TYR A 48 -8.37 -4.83 0.18
N LEU A 49 -7.48 -4.78 1.17
CA LEU A 49 -6.15 -5.36 1.12
C LEU A 49 -6.13 -6.83 1.53
N GLU A 50 -7.18 -7.30 2.22
CA GLU A 50 -7.26 -8.67 2.75
C GLU A 50 -7.02 -9.76 1.69
N PRO A 51 -7.52 -9.65 0.43
CA PRO A 51 -7.27 -10.67 -0.58
C PRO A 51 -5.78 -10.89 -0.86
N THR A 52 -4.98 -9.81 -0.97
CA THR A 52 -3.53 -9.91 -1.15
C THR A 52 -2.84 -10.36 0.13
N ALA A 53 -3.22 -9.79 1.28
CA ALA A 53 -2.62 -10.10 2.57
C ALA A 53 -2.79 -11.57 2.95
N ALA A 54 -3.96 -12.15 2.72
CA ALA A 54 -4.24 -13.55 2.96
C ALA A 54 -3.37 -14.49 2.12
N LEU A 55 -3.09 -14.14 0.85
CA LEU A 55 -2.20 -14.93 -0.01
C LEU A 55 -0.74 -14.90 0.47
N LEU A 56 -0.32 -13.85 1.16
CA LEU A 56 1.02 -13.68 1.72
C LEU A 56 1.17 -14.29 3.11
N ALA A 57 0.08 -14.41 3.86
CA ALA A 57 0.05 -14.91 5.24
C ALA A 57 0.68 -16.29 5.46
N PRO A 58 0.65 -17.27 4.52
CA PRO A 58 1.36 -18.54 4.68
C PRO A 58 2.89 -18.41 4.74
N HIS A 59 3.44 -17.25 4.36
CA HIS A 59 4.89 -17.03 4.23
C HIS A 59 5.41 -15.90 5.12
N TYR A 60 4.52 -15.00 5.59
CA TYR A 60 4.87 -13.80 6.36
C TYR A 60 3.92 -13.62 7.54
N ARG A 61 4.41 -13.16 8.67
CA ARG A 61 3.56 -12.62 9.73
C ARG A 61 2.86 -11.38 9.16
N THR A 62 1.57 -11.46 8.95
CA THR A 62 0.84 -10.48 8.14
C THR A 62 -0.08 -9.63 9.00
N PHE A 63 -0.02 -8.31 8.82
CA PHE A 63 -0.79 -7.33 9.58
C PHE A 63 -1.45 -6.32 8.63
N VAL A 64 -2.72 -6.03 8.87
CA VAL A 64 -3.53 -5.08 8.08
C VAL A 64 -4.24 -4.12 9.04
N PRO A 65 -3.56 -3.08 9.57
CA PRO A 65 -4.20 -2.08 10.42
C PRO A 65 -5.16 -1.20 9.61
N ASP A 66 -6.22 -0.74 10.25
CA ASP A 66 -6.96 0.43 9.81
C ASP A 66 -6.23 1.66 10.38
N LEU A 67 -5.86 2.62 9.52
CA LEU A 67 -5.17 3.84 9.95
C LEU A 67 -6.03 4.69 10.89
N PRO A 68 -5.45 5.50 11.79
CA PRO A 68 -6.20 6.33 12.73
C PRO A 68 -7.27 7.18 12.04
N GLY A 69 -8.51 7.08 12.53
CA GLY A 69 -9.66 7.80 11.97
C GLY A 69 -10.27 7.20 10.70
N MET A 70 -9.76 6.07 10.21
CA MET A 70 -10.27 5.34 9.05
C MET A 70 -10.76 3.95 9.44
N GLY A 71 -11.63 3.37 8.63
CA GLY A 71 -12.18 2.04 8.87
C GLY A 71 -12.86 1.91 10.24
N ARG A 72 -12.32 1.03 11.08
CA ARG A 72 -12.81 0.78 12.45
C ARG A 72 -11.94 1.43 13.53
N SER A 73 -10.73 1.90 13.19
CA SER A 73 -9.83 2.54 14.15
C SER A 73 -10.39 3.85 14.70
N ILE A 74 -10.08 4.14 15.95
CA ILE A 74 -10.57 5.35 16.61
C ILE A 74 -9.99 6.59 15.94
N ARG A 75 -10.82 7.61 15.83
CA ARG A 75 -10.44 8.89 15.26
C ARG A 75 -9.69 9.71 16.31
N PRO A 76 -8.48 10.20 16.01
CA PRO A 76 -7.78 11.12 16.89
C PRO A 76 -8.53 12.47 16.95
N GLU A 77 -8.40 13.18 18.06
CA GLU A 77 -9.02 14.49 18.27
C GLU A 77 -8.61 15.51 17.19
N ARG A 78 -7.34 15.48 16.82
CA ARG A 78 -6.81 16.27 15.69
C ARG A 78 -6.52 15.33 14.52
N GLY A 79 -6.92 15.76 13.30
CA GLY A 79 -6.59 15.01 12.09
C GLY A 79 -5.07 14.93 11.91
N LEU A 80 -4.60 13.74 11.54
CA LEU A 80 -3.17 13.52 11.26
C LEU A 80 -2.85 13.91 9.81
N ASP A 81 -1.72 14.56 9.63
CA ASP A 81 -1.08 14.77 8.34
C ASP A 81 -0.23 13.52 7.93
N LEU A 82 0.48 13.58 6.82
CA LEU A 82 1.27 12.43 6.35
C LEU A 82 2.38 12.04 7.34
N PRO A 83 3.19 12.96 7.89
CA PRO A 83 4.15 12.62 8.95
C PRO A 83 3.48 12.05 10.22
N GLY A 84 2.33 12.61 10.62
CA GLY A 84 1.56 12.09 11.76
C GLY A 84 1.05 10.67 11.54
N LEU A 85 0.59 10.34 10.32
CA LEU A 85 0.20 8.98 9.95
C LEU A 85 1.40 8.03 9.88
N ALA A 86 2.56 8.51 9.45
CA ALA A 86 3.80 7.73 9.44
C ALA A 86 4.24 7.38 10.88
N ASN A 87 4.22 8.33 11.80
CA ASN A 87 4.51 8.10 13.22
C ASN A 87 3.51 7.13 13.84
N ALA A 88 2.20 7.29 13.56
CA ALA A 88 1.17 6.36 14.04
C ALA A 88 1.35 4.94 13.49
N LEU A 89 1.80 4.78 12.25
CA LEU A 89 2.14 3.48 11.67
C LEU A 89 3.33 2.84 12.40
N MET A 90 4.37 3.61 12.75
CA MET A 90 5.51 3.08 13.49
C MET A 90 5.13 2.71 14.92
N ALA A 91 4.32 3.53 15.60
CA ALA A 91 3.78 3.20 16.91
C ALA A 91 2.92 1.93 16.89
N TYR A 92 2.16 1.72 15.81
CA TYR A 92 1.45 0.46 15.57
C TYR A 92 2.44 -0.72 15.42
N CYS A 93 3.49 -0.59 14.62
CA CYS A 93 4.50 -1.64 14.48
C CYS A 93 5.14 -2.00 15.82
N ASP A 94 5.45 -1.00 16.65
CA ASP A 94 6.00 -1.21 18.00
C ASP A 94 5.01 -1.96 18.89
N SER A 95 3.71 -1.64 18.82
CA SER A 95 2.66 -2.28 19.63
C SER A 95 2.38 -3.75 19.25
N VAL A 96 2.77 -4.18 18.06
CA VAL A 96 2.67 -5.58 17.60
C VAL A 96 4.04 -6.28 17.54
N GLU A 97 5.07 -5.69 18.17
CA GLU A 97 6.43 -6.22 18.27
C GLU A 97 7.07 -6.52 16.90
N VAL A 98 6.93 -5.58 15.97
CA VAL A 98 7.50 -5.65 14.63
C VAL A 98 8.55 -4.55 14.45
N GLU A 99 9.82 -4.90 14.60
CA GLU A 99 10.92 -3.94 14.55
C GLU A 99 11.25 -3.46 13.13
N ARG A 100 11.29 -4.38 12.17
CA ARG A 100 11.70 -4.12 10.78
C ARG A 100 10.74 -4.74 9.78
N PRO A 101 9.53 -4.19 9.60
CA PRO A 101 8.54 -4.72 8.65
C PRO A 101 8.97 -4.57 7.19
N ILE A 102 8.37 -5.41 6.35
CA ILE A 102 8.13 -5.11 4.95
C ILE A 102 6.84 -4.31 4.90
N LEU A 103 6.89 -3.06 4.47
CA LEU A 103 5.71 -2.19 4.37
C LEU A 103 5.10 -2.27 2.97
N VAL A 104 3.82 -2.60 2.88
CA VAL A 104 3.08 -2.74 1.62
C VAL A 104 1.96 -1.71 1.60
N GLY A 105 2.12 -0.67 0.80
CA GLY A 105 1.16 0.45 0.73
C GLY A 105 0.34 0.46 -0.55
N SER A 106 -0.88 0.94 -0.42
CA SER A 106 -1.76 1.21 -1.54
C SER A 106 -2.20 2.67 -1.53
N SER A 107 -2.09 3.37 -2.67
CA SER A 107 -2.55 4.75 -2.83
C SER A 107 -1.96 5.71 -1.78
N LEU A 108 -2.78 6.24 -0.83
CA LEU A 108 -2.34 7.04 0.31
C LEU A 108 -1.32 6.30 1.20
N GLY A 109 -1.42 4.99 1.33
CA GLY A 109 -0.45 4.20 2.09
C GLY A 109 0.97 4.35 1.56
N CYS A 110 1.15 4.63 0.26
CA CYS A 110 2.46 4.80 -0.35
C CYS A 110 3.20 6.05 0.17
N PRO A 111 2.65 7.28 0.10
CA PRO A 111 3.32 8.44 0.69
C PRO A 111 3.55 8.31 2.20
N ILE A 112 2.68 7.61 2.95
CA ILE A 112 2.91 7.31 4.36
C ILE A 112 4.17 6.45 4.53
N ILE A 113 4.31 5.38 3.72
CA ILE A 113 5.50 4.52 3.74
C ILE A 113 6.76 5.31 3.33
N VAL A 114 6.66 6.21 2.37
CA VAL A 114 7.78 7.06 1.96
C VAL A 114 8.19 8.01 3.10
N GLU A 115 7.24 8.57 3.87
CA GLU A 115 7.56 9.35 5.08
C GLU A 115 8.25 8.46 6.13
N VAL A 116 7.75 7.24 6.39
CA VAL A 116 8.41 6.28 7.29
C VAL A 116 9.84 5.97 6.82
N ALA A 117 10.02 5.66 5.52
CA ALA A 117 11.32 5.33 4.96
C ALA A 117 12.31 6.50 5.00
N THR A 118 11.80 7.73 4.97
CA THR A 118 12.62 8.95 5.10
C THR A 118 13.02 9.19 6.55
N ALA A 119 12.07 9.07 7.48
CA ALA A 119 12.29 9.38 8.90
C ALA A 119 12.98 8.23 9.65
N PHE A 120 12.68 6.98 9.27
CA PHE A 120 13.14 5.77 9.97
C PHE A 120 13.73 4.72 9.02
N PRO A 121 14.73 5.06 8.17
CA PRO A 121 15.20 4.19 7.08
C PRO A 121 15.71 2.82 7.56
N TYR A 122 16.26 2.75 8.76
CA TYR A 122 16.79 1.50 9.34
C TYR A 122 15.72 0.65 10.05
N ARG A 123 14.52 1.22 10.24
CA ARG A 123 13.37 0.56 10.88
C ARG A 123 12.48 -0.19 9.90
N ILE A 124 12.78 -0.18 8.60
CA ILE A 124 12.04 -0.94 7.60
C ILE A 124 12.97 -1.81 6.77
N LYS A 125 12.50 -2.99 6.40
CA LYS A 125 13.28 -3.95 5.61
C LYS A 125 13.15 -3.68 4.12
N ARG A 126 11.91 -3.44 3.64
CA ARG A 126 11.56 -3.15 2.25
C ARG A 126 10.28 -2.33 2.18
N ALA A 127 10.08 -1.63 1.07
CA ALA A 127 8.85 -0.94 0.74
C ALA A 127 8.24 -1.51 -0.55
N VAL A 128 6.91 -1.70 -0.55
CA VAL A 128 6.14 -2.03 -1.74
C VAL A 128 5.04 -0.97 -1.90
N LEU A 129 5.04 -0.29 -3.02
CA LEU A 129 4.16 0.85 -3.28
C LEU A 129 3.24 0.51 -4.47
N VAL A 130 1.98 0.24 -4.18
CA VAL A 130 0.99 -0.14 -5.19
C VAL A 130 0.11 1.06 -5.52
N SER A 131 0.11 1.47 -6.78
CA SER A 131 -0.62 2.65 -7.26
C SER A 131 -0.35 3.89 -6.42
N PRO A 132 0.94 4.34 -6.29
CA PRO A 132 1.33 5.37 -5.35
C PRO A 132 0.64 6.70 -5.64
N ALA A 133 -0.05 7.26 -4.66
CA ALA A 133 -0.63 8.58 -4.72
C ALA A 133 0.46 9.66 -4.74
N GLY A 134 0.12 10.84 -5.28
CA GLY A 134 1.09 11.90 -5.54
C GLY A 134 1.81 11.68 -6.87
N GLY A 135 2.62 12.61 -7.27
CA GLY A 135 3.36 12.48 -8.50
C GLY A 135 3.97 13.79 -8.98
N PRO A 136 4.70 13.77 -10.09
CA PRO A 136 5.43 14.93 -10.59
C PRO A 136 4.56 16.12 -11.01
N ASN A 137 3.25 15.90 -11.13
CA ASN A 137 2.30 16.94 -11.49
C ASN A 137 1.31 17.15 -10.37
N ASN A 138 1.46 18.21 -9.59
CA ASN A 138 0.43 18.68 -8.67
C ASN A 138 -0.90 18.80 -9.39
N GLN A 139 -1.86 17.94 -9.04
CA GLN A 139 -3.15 17.94 -9.70
C GLN A 139 -4.10 18.92 -9.01
N PRO A 140 -4.86 19.72 -9.77
CA PRO A 140 -5.96 20.48 -9.19
C PRO A 140 -6.94 19.53 -8.51
N LEU A 141 -7.47 19.93 -7.35
CA LEU A 141 -8.35 19.11 -6.52
C LEU A 141 -9.55 18.55 -7.31
N TRP A 142 -10.20 19.37 -8.14
CA TRP A 142 -11.34 18.95 -8.96
C TRP A 142 -11.01 17.82 -9.94
N ARG A 143 -9.78 17.84 -10.48
CA ARG A 143 -9.30 16.78 -11.38
C ARG A 143 -9.06 15.47 -10.64
N ALA A 144 -8.48 15.54 -9.45
CA ALA A 144 -8.26 14.37 -8.61
C ALA A 144 -9.60 13.74 -8.17
N ILE A 145 -10.61 14.55 -7.84
CA ILE A 145 -11.97 14.08 -7.54
C ILE A 145 -12.59 13.38 -8.77
N GLY A 146 -12.49 14.00 -9.95
CA GLY A 146 -13.00 13.39 -11.19
C GLY A 146 -12.31 12.07 -11.53
N GLN A 147 -11.00 11.96 -11.29
CA GLN A 147 -10.25 10.72 -11.49
C GLN A 147 -10.67 9.65 -10.48
N MET A 148 -10.92 9.99 -9.23
CA MET A 148 -11.42 9.08 -8.21
C MET A 148 -12.81 8.54 -8.57
N ALA A 149 -13.70 9.39 -9.09
CA ALA A 149 -15.00 8.95 -9.57
C ALA A 149 -14.87 8.00 -10.79
N MET A 150 -13.97 8.31 -11.72
CA MET A 150 -13.68 7.44 -12.86
C MET A 150 -13.08 6.09 -12.45
N ASP A 151 -12.25 6.09 -11.43
CA ASP A 151 -11.67 4.87 -10.87
C ASP A 151 -12.76 3.95 -10.31
N GLY A 152 -13.70 4.50 -9.54
CA GLY A 152 -14.83 3.75 -9.01
C GLY A 152 -15.66 3.02 -10.08
N LEU A 153 -15.72 3.56 -11.32
CA LEU A 153 -16.38 2.90 -12.45
C LEU A 153 -15.54 1.78 -13.09
N ARG A 154 -14.25 1.73 -12.81
CA ARG A 154 -13.30 0.74 -13.35
C ARG A 154 -13.01 -0.39 -12.39
N GLU A 155 -13.31 -0.19 -11.12
CA GLU A 155 -13.11 -1.19 -10.07
C GLU A 155 -14.22 -2.25 -10.08
N PRO A 156 -13.95 -3.46 -9.53
CA PRO A 156 -14.98 -4.50 -9.43
C PRO A 156 -16.21 -4.02 -8.63
N PRO A 157 -17.43 -4.28 -9.11
CA PRO A 157 -18.65 -3.88 -8.38
C PRO A 157 -18.73 -4.39 -6.95
N SER A 158 -18.08 -5.53 -6.64
CA SER A 158 -17.99 -6.09 -5.30
C SER A 158 -17.22 -5.21 -4.30
N MET A 159 -16.43 -4.25 -4.79
CA MET A 159 -15.73 -3.27 -3.94
C MET A 159 -16.65 -2.13 -3.49
N LEU A 160 -17.75 -1.87 -4.20
CA LEU A 160 -18.65 -0.74 -3.94
C LEU A 160 -19.23 -0.72 -2.51
N PRO A 161 -19.70 -1.84 -1.92
CA PRO A 161 -20.20 -1.86 -0.55
C PRO A 161 -19.11 -1.49 0.47
N ILE A 162 -17.86 -1.94 0.25
CA ILE A 162 -16.72 -1.62 1.12
C ILE A 162 -16.43 -0.13 1.05
N ALA A 163 -16.26 0.40 -0.16
CA ALA A 163 -15.96 1.81 -0.40
C ALA A 163 -17.06 2.73 0.17
N THR A 164 -18.33 2.44 -0.11
CA THR A 164 -19.46 3.24 0.38
C THR A 164 -19.51 3.28 1.90
N ARG A 165 -19.42 2.12 2.57
CA ARG A 165 -19.40 2.04 4.03
C ARG A 165 -18.28 2.88 4.62
N ASP A 166 -17.08 2.75 4.07
CA ASP A 166 -15.88 3.35 4.63
C ASP A 166 -15.82 4.86 4.37
N TYR A 167 -16.19 5.33 3.19
CA TYR A 167 -16.28 6.76 2.90
C TYR A 167 -17.35 7.49 3.74
N LEU A 168 -18.50 6.85 4.00
CA LEU A 168 -19.52 7.40 4.90
C LEU A 168 -18.99 7.56 6.34
N ARG A 169 -18.17 6.62 6.81
CA ARG A 169 -17.57 6.68 8.15
C ARG A 169 -16.43 7.71 8.25
N PHE A 170 -15.66 7.86 7.19
CA PHE A 170 -14.50 8.74 7.17
C PHE A 170 -14.88 10.23 7.28
N GLY A 171 -15.92 10.68 6.59
CA GLY A 171 -16.44 12.04 6.62
C GLY A 171 -15.69 13.01 5.69
N ALA A 172 -16.44 13.77 4.89
CA ALA A 172 -15.92 14.54 3.77
C ALA A 172 -15.05 15.76 4.15
N LEU A 173 -15.45 16.53 5.20
CA LEU A 173 -14.82 17.81 5.50
C LEU A 173 -13.40 17.72 6.06
N ARG A 174 -13.11 16.71 6.87
CA ARG A 174 -11.76 16.46 7.44
C ARG A 174 -10.83 15.79 6.45
N SER A 175 -11.40 15.17 5.44
CA SER A 175 -10.68 14.46 4.38
C SER A 175 -9.96 15.39 3.42
N LEU A 176 -10.43 16.64 3.28
CA LEU A 176 -9.97 17.55 2.24
C LEU A 176 -8.50 17.97 2.41
N SER A 177 -8.04 18.22 3.64
CA SER A 177 -6.65 18.58 3.91
C SER A 177 -5.70 17.42 3.61
N LEU A 178 -6.04 16.22 4.08
CA LEU A 178 -5.27 15.01 3.83
C LEU A 178 -5.29 14.64 2.34
N PHE A 179 -6.44 14.75 1.67
CA PHE A 179 -6.56 14.51 0.24
C PHE A 179 -5.68 15.48 -0.57
N ARG A 180 -5.68 16.78 -0.19
CA ARG A 180 -4.83 17.79 -0.81
C ARG A 180 -3.34 17.53 -0.56
N ALA A 181 -2.96 17.11 0.65
CA ALA A 181 -1.59 16.74 0.97
C ALA A 181 -1.13 15.53 0.13
N MET A 182 -1.97 14.49 0.05
CA MET A 182 -1.71 13.28 -0.74
C MET A 182 -1.53 13.58 -2.23
N THR A 183 -2.43 14.37 -2.84
CA THR A 183 -2.38 14.66 -4.29
C THR A 183 -1.21 15.56 -4.69
N ARG A 184 -0.62 16.29 -3.74
CA ARG A 184 0.53 17.18 -3.93
C ARG A 184 1.85 16.58 -3.43
N TYR A 185 1.81 15.37 -2.92
CA TYR A 185 2.99 14.73 -2.37
C TYR A 185 4.04 14.47 -3.47
N PRO A 186 5.29 14.91 -3.28
CA PRO A 186 6.35 14.78 -4.28
C PRO A 186 6.97 13.37 -4.26
N THR A 187 6.18 12.35 -4.65
CA THR A 187 6.56 10.94 -4.51
C THR A 187 7.88 10.60 -5.20
N LEU A 188 8.11 11.08 -6.43
CA LEU A 188 9.33 10.79 -7.17
C LEU A 188 10.58 11.39 -6.52
N GLU A 189 10.50 12.65 -6.11
CA GLU A 189 11.58 13.37 -5.47
C GLU A 189 11.96 12.74 -4.12
N ARG A 190 10.96 12.28 -3.38
CA ARG A 190 11.17 11.60 -2.10
C ARG A 190 11.77 10.21 -2.31
N LEU A 191 11.25 9.44 -3.27
CA LEU A 191 11.78 8.10 -3.60
C LEU A 191 13.24 8.15 -4.06
N TYR A 192 13.65 9.20 -4.76
CA TYR A 192 15.03 9.36 -5.23
C TYR A 192 16.05 9.31 -4.08
N ASN A 193 15.69 9.83 -2.91
CA ASN A 193 16.56 9.93 -1.75
C ASN A 193 16.42 8.72 -0.79
N LEU A 194 15.58 7.75 -1.09
CA LEU A 194 15.45 6.56 -0.24
C LEU A 194 16.60 5.58 -0.48
N ILE A 195 17.03 4.94 0.61
CA ILE A 195 18.02 3.84 0.59
C ILE A 195 17.35 2.47 0.76
N VAL A 196 16.05 2.45 1.02
CA VAL A 196 15.28 1.22 1.26
C VAL A 196 14.92 0.56 -0.08
N PRO A 197 15.21 -0.74 -0.26
CA PRO A 197 14.79 -1.45 -1.46
C PRO A 197 13.27 -1.34 -1.66
N THR A 198 12.86 -0.82 -2.81
CA THR A 198 11.46 -0.46 -3.06
C THR A 198 10.94 -1.09 -4.34
N LEU A 199 9.73 -1.68 -4.29
CA LEU A 199 8.98 -2.13 -5.45
C LEU A 199 7.81 -1.18 -5.70
N VAL A 200 7.68 -0.66 -6.92
CA VAL A 200 6.54 0.16 -7.35
C VAL A 200 5.71 -0.65 -8.35
N ILE A 201 4.41 -0.80 -8.09
CA ILE A 201 3.47 -1.51 -8.97
C ILE A 201 2.38 -0.53 -9.42
N VAL A 202 2.16 -0.41 -10.73
CA VAL A 202 1.17 0.52 -11.31
C VAL A 202 0.21 -0.23 -12.23
N GLY A 203 -1.09 0.08 -12.12
CA GLY A 203 -2.13 -0.47 -12.98
C GLY A 203 -2.13 0.15 -14.38
N LEU A 204 -2.23 -0.68 -15.43
CA LEU A 204 -2.30 -0.22 -16.83
C LEU A 204 -3.51 0.68 -17.12
N ARG A 205 -4.58 0.57 -16.34
CA ARG A 205 -5.81 1.34 -16.48
C ARG A 205 -6.08 2.28 -15.31
N ASP A 206 -5.06 2.50 -14.44
CA ASP A 206 -5.16 3.39 -13.31
C ASP A 206 -5.36 4.85 -13.76
N PRO A 207 -6.48 5.50 -13.43
CA PRO A 207 -6.72 6.88 -13.82
C PRO A 207 -6.02 7.90 -12.92
N LEU A 208 -5.62 7.49 -11.71
CA LEU A 208 -4.99 8.32 -10.69
C LEU A 208 -3.47 8.36 -10.87
N VAL A 209 -2.88 7.22 -11.19
CA VAL A 209 -1.43 7.08 -11.43
C VAL A 209 -1.19 6.80 -12.91
N LYS A 210 -0.74 7.82 -13.63
CA LYS A 210 -0.49 7.66 -15.06
C LYS A 210 0.63 6.66 -15.32
N ILE A 211 0.35 5.67 -16.16
CA ILE A 211 1.33 4.67 -16.60
C ILE A 211 2.60 5.29 -17.18
N ALA A 212 2.50 6.46 -17.82
CA ALA A 212 3.64 7.22 -18.31
C ALA A 212 4.67 7.60 -17.23
N ASN A 213 4.31 7.50 -15.95
CA ASN A 213 5.23 7.70 -14.83
C ASN A 213 6.01 6.42 -14.45
N ALA A 214 5.57 5.23 -14.88
CA ALA A 214 6.23 3.98 -14.53
C ALA A 214 7.73 3.94 -14.90
N PRO A 215 8.17 4.39 -16.11
CA PRO A 215 9.59 4.47 -16.45
C PRO A 215 10.38 5.43 -15.53
N ARG A 216 9.74 6.48 -15.01
CA ARG A 216 10.39 7.43 -14.09
C ARG A 216 10.67 6.80 -12.73
N PHE A 217 9.77 5.94 -12.24
CA PHE A 217 10.04 5.16 -11.03
C PHE A 217 11.17 4.15 -11.24
N ALA A 218 11.16 3.45 -12.38
CA ALA A 218 12.19 2.46 -12.71
C ALA A 218 13.60 3.04 -12.84
N GLY A 219 13.72 4.34 -13.15
CA GLY A 219 15.00 5.05 -13.22
C GLY A 219 15.56 5.49 -11.87
N LEU A 220 14.85 5.25 -10.76
CA LEU A 220 15.30 5.64 -9.43
C LEU A 220 16.25 4.61 -8.80
N PRO A 221 17.23 5.04 -7.99
CA PRO A 221 18.07 4.13 -7.23
C PRO A 221 17.22 3.26 -6.29
N HIS A 222 17.60 1.99 -6.15
CA HIS A 222 16.92 1.03 -5.26
C HIS A 222 15.43 0.81 -5.52
N VAL A 223 14.91 1.23 -6.67
CA VAL A 223 13.51 1.07 -7.06
C VAL A 223 13.38 0.13 -8.24
N ASP A 224 12.61 -0.94 -8.04
CA ASP A 224 12.08 -1.76 -9.13
C ASP A 224 10.66 -1.26 -9.45
N ALA A 225 10.31 -1.11 -10.73
CA ALA A 225 8.97 -0.68 -11.12
C ALA A 225 8.34 -1.65 -12.13
N VAL A 226 7.08 -1.98 -11.90
CA VAL A 226 6.34 -2.96 -12.71
C VAL A 226 4.95 -2.41 -13.03
N THR A 227 4.47 -2.68 -14.24
CA THR A 227 3.10 -2.39 -14.63
C THR A 227 2.31 -3.68 -14.82
N ILE A 228 1.09 -3.74 -14.30
CA ILE A 228 0.22 -4.90 -14.39
C ILE A 228 -1.18 -4.53 -14.91
N PRO A 229 -1.95 -5.47 -15.48
CA PRO A 229 -3.34 -5.24 -15.81
C PRO A 229 -4.14 -4.84 -14.56
N GLY A 230 -5.03 -3.86 -14.68
CA GLY A 230 -5.92 -3.44 -13.59
C GLY A 230 -6.08 -1.92 -13.49
N ALA A 231 -7.00 -1.47 -12.66
CA ALA A 231 -7.23 -0.08 -12.32
C ALA A 231 -6.44 0.30 -11.06
N HIS A 232 -7.00 1.03 -10.10
CA HIS A 232 -6.26 1.56 -8.96
C HIS A 232 -6.18 0.58 -7.78
N ALA A 233 -7.28 -0.12 -7.46
CA ALA A 233 -7.36 -1.04 -6.33
C ALA A 233 -6.79 -2.44 -6.66
N LEU A 234 -5.54 -2.51 -7.08
CA LEU A 234 -4.88 -3.74 -7.54
C LEU A 234 -4.82 -4.84 -6.48
N HIS A 235 -4.72 -4.49 -5.21
CA HIS A 235 -4.75 -5.45 -4.10
C HIS A 235 -6.05 -6.25 -4.03
N TYR A 236 -7.14 -5.65 -4.48
CA TYR A 236 -8.45 -6.27 -4.52
C TYR A 236 -8.72 -6.97 -5.85
N SER A 237 -8.39 -6.31 -6.97
CA SER A 237 -8.70 -6.79 -8.32
C SER A 237 -7.70 -7.81 -8.86
N ASN A 238 -6.44 -7.77 -8.41
CA ASN A 238 -5.35 -8.64 -8.89
C ASN A 238 -4.48 -9.18 -7.74
N PRO A 239 -5.06 -9.73 -6.65
CA PRO A 239 -4.33 -10.07 -5.43
C PRO A 239 -3.23 -11.11 -5.68
N GLN A 240 -3.47 -12.10 -6.54
CA GLN A 240 -2.52 -13.14 -6.86
C GLN A 240 -1.25 -12.57 -7.50
N MET A 241 -1.40 -11.69 -8.48
CA MET A 241 -0.27 -11.08 -9.19
C MET A 241 0.54 -10.16 -8.27
N ILE A 242 -0.13 -9.40 -7.40
CA ILE A 242 0.54 -8.57 -6.39
C ILE A 242 1.34 -9.44 -5.42
N ALA A 243 0.76 -10.53 -4.91
CA ALA A 243 1.42 -11.42 -3.98
C ALA A 243 2.67 -12.07 -4.61
N GLU A 244 2.58 -12.56 -5.85
CA GLU A 244 3.70 -13.15 -6.60
C GLU A 244 4.84 -12.15 -6.80
N LEU A 245 4.54 -10.90 -7.19
CA LEU A 245 5.54 -9.85 -7.37
C LEU A 245 6.23 -9.47 -6.07
N ILE A 246 5.49 -9.39 -4.97
CA ILE A 246 6.05 -9.12 -3.64
C ILE A 246 6.99 -10.26 -3.22
N GLN A 247 6.57 -11.50 -3.37
CA GLN A 247 7.38 -12.67 -3.04
C GLN A 247 8.67 -12.72 -3.88
N ALA A 248 8.57 -12.51 -5.19
CA ALA A 248 9.72 -12.46 -6.09
C ALA A 248 10.72 -11.36 -5.69
N GLN A 249 10.22 -10.14 -5.40
CA GLN A 249 11.07 -9.03 -4.97
C GLN A 249 11.76 -9.30 -3.63
N VAL A 250 11.06 -9.93 -2.67
CA VAL A 250 11.64 -10.29 -1.37
C VAL A 250 12.69 -11.38 -1.52
N ALA A 251 12.47 -12.36 -2.40
CA ALA A 251 13.40 -13.44 -2.69
C ALA A 251 14.58 -13.00 -3.57
N GLY A 252 14.56 -11.79 -4.13
CA GLY A 252 15.56 -11.35 -5.11
C GLY A 252 15.45 -12.06 -6.47
N GLU A 253 14.30 -12.62 -6.76
CA GLU A 253 14.00 -13.31 -8.00
C GLU A 253 13.54 -12.33 -9.11
N PRO A 254 13.60 -12.75 -10.40
CA PRO A 254 13.04 -11.94 -11.48
C PRO A 254 11.56 -11.65 -11.26
N LEU A 255 11.15 -10.40 -11.50
CA LEU A 255 9.76 -9.95 -11.34
C LEU A 255 8.89 -10.45 -12.52
N VAL A 256 8.53 -11.73 -12.48
CA VAL A 256 7.70 -12.41 -13.48
C VAL A 256 6.50 -13.02 -12.76
N THR A 257 5.30 -12.84 -13.28
CA THR A 257 4.11 -13.49 -12.73
C THR A 257 3.84 -14.85 -13.39
N GLN A 258 3.49 -15.87 -12.60
CA GLN A 258 3.14 -17.20 -13.08
C GLN A 258 1.74 -17.30 -13.70
N THR A 259 0.90 -16.29 -13.55
CA THR A 259 -0.40 -16.21 -14.23
C THR A 259 -0.18 -16.04 -15.73
N GLY A 260 0.42 -17.12 -16.29
CA GLY A 260 0.82 -17.23 -17.66
C GLY A 260 -0.31 -16.90 -18.62
N ARG A 261 -0.15 -15.84 -19.25
CA ARG A 261 -0.43 -15.36 -20.61
C ARG A 261 -0.56 -13.84 -20.60
N ARG A 262 0.56 -13.21 -20.90
CA ARG A 262 0.75 -11.77 -21.16
C ARG A 262 1.01 -10.91 -19.92
N SER A 263 2.27 -10.89 -19.60
CA SER A 263 3.06 -9.68 -19.69
C SER A 263 2.96 -8.77 -18.48
N VAL A 264 3.94 -8.91 -17.62
CA VAL A 264 4.61 -7.70 -17.12
C VAL A 264 5.01 -6.91 -18.37
N VAL A 265 4.19 -5.95 -18.77
CA VAL A 265 4.49 -5.04 -19.87
C VAL A 265 5.40 -3.97 -19.29
N GLY A 266 6.70 -4.21 -19.41
CA GLY A 266 7.74 -3.28 -19.03
C GLY A 266 8.36 -3.60 -17.68
N LEU A 267 9.20 -4.63 -17.61
CA LEU A 267 10.33 -4.64 -16.74
C LEU A 267 11.30 -3.55 -17.21
N VAL A 268 11.29 -2.41 -16.56
CA VAL A 268 12.40 -1.48 -16.66
C VAL A 268 13.20 -1.62 -15.36
N SER A 269 13.86 -2.77 -15.22
CA SER A 269 14.96 -2.89 -14.28
C SER A 269 16.19 -2.32 -14.98
N VAL A 270 16.51 -1.10 -14.75
CA VAL A 270 17.84 -0.55 -15.00
C VAL A 270 18.65 -0.80 -13.74
N LYS A 271 19.19 -2.00 -13.58
CA LYS A 271 20.33 -2.18 -12.68
C LYS A 271 21.54 -1.51 -13.36
N PRO A 272 22.15 -0.49 -12.78
CA PRO A 272 23.50 -0.15 -13.15
C PRO A 272 24.38 -1.35 -12.77
N ARG A 273 25.18 -1.80 -13.73
CA ARG A 273 26.28 -2.74 -13.50
C ARG A 273 27.33 -2.10 -12.61
#